data_61212bf93bce67f2dd65a0ef0393f3b4
#
_entry.id   61212bf93bce67f2dd65a0ef0393f3b4
#
_cell.length_a   1.000
_cell.length_b   1.000
_cell.length_c   1.000
_cell.angle_alpha   90.00
_cell.angle_beta   90.00
_cell.angle_gamma   90.00
#
_symmetry.space_group_name_H-M   'P 1'
#
loop_
_entity.id
_entity.type
_entity.pdbx_description
1 polymer ?
#
loop_
_entity_poly.entity_id
_entity_poly.type
_entity_poly.pdbx_seq_one_letter_code
_entity_poly.pdbx_strand_id
1 'polypeptide(L)'
;MDGIISERCDAFVMHGDPPDRIRSKIADMSERRERKGLGPMTFGVAAYSIVRDTEKEAQRELARISDVKQSAAGYDNYQQWLAGTKLDQHVSLEDYSVSNRGLRSGLVGTPGQIAERIAEFEAVGVDLLLLQCSPQFEEMERFAANIIPTIDP
;
A
#
# COMPACT_ATOMS: atom_id res chain seq x y z
N MET A 1 3.40 12.04 -16.46
CA MET A 1 2.15 11.42 -15.93
C MET A 1 1.53 12.29 -14.82
N ASP A 2 2.30 12.80 -13.91
CA ASP A 2 1.85 13.59 -12.73
C ASP A 2 1.05 14.87 -13.07
N GLY A 3 1.34 15.52 -14.19
CA GLY A 3 0.57 16.67 -14.66
C GLY A 3 -0.88 16.34 -15.03
N ILE A 4 -1.12 15.18 -15.63
CA ILE A 4 -2.49 14.74 -15.99
C ILE A 4 -3.28 14.41 -14.72
N ILE A 5 -2.67 13.68 -13.79
CA ILE A 5 -3.32 13.28 -12.53
C ILE A 5 -3.71 14.52 -11.73
N SER A 6 -2.77 15.44 -11.52
CA SER A 6 -3.02 16.66 -10.74
C SER A 6 -4.06 17.60 -11.37
N GLU A 7 -4.29 17.54 -12.67
CA GLU A 7 -5.19 18.47 -13.38
C GLU A 7 -6.57 17.89 -13.69
N ARG A 8 -6.69 16.58 -13.85
CA ARG A 8 -7.86 15.93 -14.43
C ARG A 8 -8.54 14.91 -13.53
N CYS A 9 -7.92 14.58 -12.39
CA CYS A 9 -8.47 13.59 -11.47
C CYS A 9 -8.95 14.23 -10.19
N ASP A 10 -10.03 13.72 -9.63
CA ASP A 10 -10.57 14.11 -8.33
C ASP A 10 -10.02 13.25 -7.19
N ALA A 11 -9.46 12.09 -7.53
CA ALA A 11 -8.81 11.18 -6.59
C ALA A 11 -7.54 10.57 -7.19
N PHE A 12 -6.57 10.28 -6.34
CA PHE A 12 -5.32 9.61 -6.70
C PHE A 12 -5.02 8.47 -5.72
N VAL A 13 -5.10 7.22 -6.21
CA VAL A 13 -4.71 6.05 -5.42
C VAL A 13 -3.26 5.68 -5.74
N MET A 14 -2.41 5.73 -4.74
CA MET A 14 -0.99 5.46 -4.81
C MET A 14 -0.67 4.01 -4.42
N HIS A 15 0.47 3.49 -4.90
CA HIS A 15 1.01 2.24 -4.36
C HIS A 15 1.35 2.38 -2.87
N GLY A 16 1.23 1.27 -2.14
CA GLY A 16 1.55 1.18 -0.72
C GLY A 16 3.04 1.37 -0.46
N ASP A 17 3.39 2.59 -0.13
CA ASP A 17 4.69 3.02 0.37
C ASP A 17 4.57 3.44 1.86
N PRO A 18 5.66 3.58 2.61
CA PRO A 18 5.64 4.14 3.97
C PRO A 18 5.04 5.55 4.03
N PRO A 19 4.42 5.95 5.17
CA PRO A 19 3.73 7.24 5.32
C PRO A 19 4.56 8.48 4.95
N ASP A 20 5.87 8.48 5.24
CA ASP A 20 6.78 9.58 4.89
C ASP A 20 6.91 9.79 3.39
N ARG A 21 6.98 8.71 2.61
CA ARG A 21 6.97 8.77 1.13
C ARG A 21 5.63 9.20 0.57
N ILE A 22 4.54 8.71 1.16
CA ILE A 22 3.18 9.13 0.78
C ILE A 22 2.98 10.61 1.03
N ARG A 23 3.42 11.14 2.19
CA ARG A 23 3.39 12.58 2.52
C ARG A 23 4.04 13.42 1.42
N SER A 24 5.21 13.02 0.95
CA SER A 24 5.93 13.76 -0.09
C SER A 24 5.16 13.81 -1.41
N LYS A 25 4.51 12.71 -1.79
CA LYS A 25 3.68 12.64 -3.00
C LYS A 25 2.41 13.49 -2.88
N ILE A 26 1.75 13.46 -1.72
CA ILE A 26 0.56 14.28 -1.43
C ILE A 26 0.93 15.76 -1.50
N ALA A 27 2.03 16.15 -0.87
CA ALA A 27 2.49 17.53 -0.89
C ALA A 27 2.76 18.05 -2.32
N ASP A 28 3.48 17.28 -3.14
CA ASP A 28 3.75 17.62 -4.55
C ASP A 28 2.46 17.76 -5.37
N MET A 29 1.50 16.83 -5.21
CA MET A 29 0.23 16.88 -5.93
C MET A 29 -0.63 18.08 -5.48
N SER A 30 -0.71 18.35 -4.19
CA SER A 30 -1.46 19.46 -3.62
C SER A 30 -0.89 20.81 -4.09
N GLU A 31 0.43 20.97 -4.07
CA GLU A 31 1.09 22.20 -4.56
C GLU A 31 0.83 22.43 -6.07
N ARG A 32 0.86 21.36 -6.87
CA ARG A 32 0.55 21.46 -8.31
C ARG A 32 -0.88 21.94 -8.56
N ARG A 33 -1.85 21.44 -7.78
CA ARG A 33 -3.25 21.85 -7.87
C ARG A 33 -3.45 23.28 -7.42
N GLU A 34 -2.86 23.67 -6.31
CA GLU A 34 -2.92 25.04 -5.78
C GLU A 34 -2.38 26.05 -6.80
N ARG A 35 -1.22 25.79 -7.40
CA ARG A 35 -0.65 26.67 -8.46
C ARG A 35 -1.56 26.85 -9.68
N LYS A 36 -2.51 25.94 -9.89
CA LYS A 36 -3.48 25.97 -10.99
C LYS A 36 -4.87 26.44 -10.56
N GLY A 37 -5.05 26.81 -9.29
CA GLY A 37 -6.35 27.22 -8.76
C GLY A 37 -7.38 26.09 -8.71
N LEU A 38 -6.94 24.82 -8.65
CA LEU A 38 -7.81 23.65 -8.55
C LEU A 38 -8.11 23.31 -7.08
N GLY A 39 -9.31 22.77 -6.82
CA GLY A 39 -9.70 22.32 -5.48
C GLY A 39 -8.89 21.14 -4.95
N PRO A 40 -9.12 20.71 -3.68
CA PRO A 40 -8.45 19.58 -3.09
C PRO A 40 -8.73 18.28 -3.86
N MET A 41 -7.91 17.26 -3.61
CA MET A 41 -8.01 15.93 -4.22
C MET A 41 -8.12 14.89 -3.11
N THR A 42 -8.84 13.80 -3.34
CA THR A 42 -8.85 12.65 -2.46
C THR A 42 -7.60 11.80 -2.69
N PHE A 43 -6.88 11.46 -1.62
CA PHE A 43 -5.68 10.64 -1.69
C PHE A 43 -5.92 9.25 -1.11
N GLY A 44 -5.66 8.22 -1.90
CA GLY A 44 -5.76 6.83 -1.49
C GLY A 44 -4.42 6.10 -1.55
N VAL A 45 -4.32 5.02 -0.77
CA VAL A 45 -3.17 4.11 -0.78
C VAL A 45 -3.65 2.68 -0.95
N ALA A 46 -3.12 1.97 -1.95
CA ALA A 46 -3.33 0.54 -2.12
C ALA A 46 -2.36 -0.22 -1.21
N ALA A 47 -2.88 -0.88 -0.19
CA ALA A 47 -2.10 -1.49 0.87
C ALA A 47 -2.46 -2.96 1.06
N TYR A 48 -1.45 -3.83 1.25
CA TYR A 48 -1.70 -5.21 1.64
C TYR A 48 -1.73 -5.31 3.17
N SER A 49 -2.80 -5.93 3.70
CA SER A 49 -3.00 -6.05 5.15
C SER A 49 -2.82 -7.50 5.62
N ILE A 50 -2.09 -7.66 6.73
CA ILE A 50 -1.93 -8.93 7.46
C ILE A 50 -2.18 -8.65 8.94
N VAL A 51 -3.33 -9.06 9.46
CA VAL A 51 -3.71 -8.91 10.87
C VAL A 51 -3.55 -10.25 11.58
N ARG A 52 -2.78 -10.30 12.67
CA ARG A 52 -2.60 -11.51 13.51
C ARG A 52 -2.60 -11.11 14.98
N ASP A 53 -2.85 -12.08 15.85
CA ASP A 53 -2.90 -11.85 17.30
C ASP A 53 -1.52 -11.52 17.86
N THR A 54 -0.46 -12.00 17.22
CA THR A 54 0.93 -11.74 17.60
C THR A 54 1.76 -11.27 16.40
N GLU A 55 2.75 -10.44 16.67
CA GLU A 55 3.72 -9.98 15.68
C GLU A 55 4.45 -11.16 15.02
N LYS A 56 4.79 -12.19 15.79
CA LYS A 56 5.45 -13.39 15.25
C LYS A 56 4.61 -14.12 14.21
N GLU A 57 3.30 -14.18 14.40
CA GLU A 57 2.38 -14.79 13.43
C GLU A 57 2.24 -13.91 12.18
N ALA A 58 2.16 -12.58 12.37
CA ALA A 58 2.11 -11.65 11.25
C ALA A 58 3.37 -11.73 10.38
N GLN A 59 4.56 -11.79 10.99
CA GLN A 59 5.83 -11.95 10.28
C GLN A 59 5.95 -13.31 9.58
N ARG A 60 5.44 -14.38 10.18
CA ARG A 60 5.40 -15.70 9.53
C ARG A 60 4.53 -15.69 8.28
N GLU A 61 3.37 -15.03 8.36
CA GLU A 61 2.48 -14.90 7.21
C GLU A 61 3.09 -14.01 6.12
N LEU A 62 3.73 -12.91 6.50
CA LEU A 62 4.47 -12.05 5.57
C LEU A 62 5.56 -12.86 4.83
N ALA A 63 6.35 -13.63 5.56
CA ALA A 63 7.38 -14.49 4.97
C ALA A 63 6.76 -15.52 4.00
N ARG A 64 5.62 -16.14 4.36
CA ARG A 64 4.92 -17.11 3.52
C ARG A 64 4.46 -16.50 2.19
N ILE A 65 3.86 -15.33 2.21
CA ILE A 65 3.34 -14.69 0.99
C ILE A 65 4.43 -14.02 0.16
N SER A 66 5.56 -13.68 0.76
CA SER A 66 6.71 -13.09 0.07
C SER A 66 7.64 -14.13 -0.55
N ASP A 67 7.45 -15.43 -0.25
CA ASP A 67 8.23 -16.52 -0.84
C ASP A 67 7.76 -16.83 -2.27
N VAL A 68 8.18 -15.97 -3.20
CA VAL A 68 7.84 -16.06 -4.64
C VAL A 68 8.61 -17.16 -5.37
N LYS A 69 9.64 -17.76 -4.75
CA LYS A 69 10.43 -18.84 -5.38
C LYS A 69 9.61 -20.12 -5.58
N GLN A 70 8.52 -20.27 -4.83
CA GLN A 70 7.63 -21.43 -4.95
C GLN A 70 6.55 -21.27 -6.05
N SER A 71 6.44 -20.11 -6.69
CA SER A 71 5.44 -19.84 -7.74
C SER A 71 6.12 -19.60 -9.08
N ALA A 72 6.06 -20.57 -9.98
CA ALA A 72 6.54 -20.42 -11.36
C ALA A 72 5.87 -19.20 -12.05
N ALA A 73 4.56 -19.02 -11.88
CA ALA A 73 3.83 -17.87 -12.42
C ALA A 73 4.31 -16.54 -11.85
N GLY A 74 4.67 -16.48 -10.57
CA GLY A 74 5.23 -15.27 -9.94
C GLY A 74 6.58 -14.89 -10.52
N TYR A 75 7.43 -15.87 -10.80
CA TYR A 75 8.73 -15.66 -11.41
C TYR A 75 8.62 -15.23 -12.88
N ASP A 76 7.73 -15.84 -13.65
CA ASP A 76 7.50 -15.47 -15.05
C ASP A 76 6.94 -14.05 -15.18
N ASN A 77 6.03 -13.64 -14.30
CA ASN A 77 5.52 -12.27 -14.25
C ASN A 77 6.64 -11.25 -13.93
N TYR A 78 7.55 -11.58 -13.01
CA TYR A 78 8.70 -10.74 -12.70
C TYR A 78 9.62 -10.59 -13.91
N GLN A 79 9.92 -11.68 -14.62
CA GLN A 79 10.76 -11.64 -15.82
C GLN A 79 10.12 -10.80 -16.95
N GLN A 80 8.82 -10.94 -17.16
CA GLN A 80 8.09 -10.13 -18.13
C GLN A 80 8.09 -8.65 -17.75
N TRP A 81 7.91 -8.33 -16.47
CA TRP A 81 7.98 -6.98 -15.97
C TRP A 81 9.36 -6.36 -16.16
N LEU A 82 10.45 -7.09 -15.84
CA LEU A 82 11.82 -6.64 -16.08
C LEU A 82 12.08 -6.36 -17.56
N ALA A 83 11.60 -7.24 -18.45
CA ALA A 83 11.77 -7.08 -19.89
C ALA A 83 11.01 -5.86 -20.47
N GLY A 84 9.88 -5.51 -19.87
CA GLY A 84 9.03 -4.39 -20.30
C GLY A 84 9.34 -3.04 -19.66
N THR A 85 10.20 -3.00 -18.64
CA THR A 85 10.44 -1.81 -17.83
C THR A 85 11.88 -1.32 -18.00
N LYS A 86 12.04 -0.03 -18.36
CA LYS A 86 13.34 0.64 -18.32
C LYS A 86 13.60 1.13 -16.90
N LEU A 87 14.39 0.38 -16.15
CA LEU A 87 14.77 0.73 -14.79
C LEU A 87 16.20 1.23 -14.77
N ASP A 88 16.43 2.32 -14.06
CA ASP A 88 17.78 2.85 -13.78
C ASP A 88 18.48 2.05 -12.67
N GLN A 89 17.73 1.18 -11.95
CA GLN A 89 18.23 0.34 -10.86
C GLN A 89 17.69 -1.08 -10.97
N HIS A 90 18.53 -2.05 -10.58
CA HIS A 90 18.13 -3.45 -10.49
C HIS A 90 17.14 -3.61 -9.31
N VAL A 91 15.94 -4.13 -9.60
CA VAL A 91 14.93 -4.49 -8.59
C VAL A 91 14.97 -6.00 -8.37
N SER A 92 15.19 -6.43 -7.14
CA SER A 92 15.18 -7.84 -6.80
C SER A 92 13.78 -8.44 -6.93
N LEU A 93 13.70 -9.77 -7.08
CA LEU A 93 12.41 -10.49 -7.09
C LEU A 93 11.62 -10.26 -5.78
N GLU A 94 12.33 -10.17 -4.66
CA GLU A 94 11.75 -9.88 -3.34
C GLU A 94 11.18 -8.46 -3.29
N ASP A 95 11.95 -7.46 -3.70
CA ASP A 95 11.49 -6.07 -3.77
C ASP A 95 10.30 -5.89 -4.70
N TYR A 96 10.29 -6.58 -5.85
CA TYR A 96 9.16 -6.60 -6.77
C TYR A 96 7.91 -7.18 -6.10
N SER A 97 8.02 -8.32 -5.43
CA SER A 97 6.90 -8.98 -4.75
C SER A 97 6.31 -8.10 -3.65
N VAL A 98 7.15 -7.51 -2.81
CA VAL A 98 6.76 -6.61 -1.72
C VAL A 98 6.13 -5.32 -2.28
N SER A 99 6.74 -4.71 -3.27
CA SER A 99 6.26 -3.47 -3.87
C SER A 99 4.94 -3.65 -4.59
N ASN A 100 4.83 -4.68 -5.44
CA ASN A 100 3.68 -4.89 -6.30
C ASN A 100 2.39 -5.24 -5.53
N ARG A 101 2.51 -5.74 -4.30
CA ARG A 101 1.35 -6.07 -3.44
C ARG A 101 0.97 -4.97 -2.46
N GLY A 102 1.71 -3.87 -2.39
CA GLY A 102 1.46 -2.82 -1.41
C GLY A 102 1.91 -3.17 0.02
N LEU A 103 2.77 -4.17 0.19
CA LEU A 103 3.32 -4.61 1.49
C LEU A 103 4.21 -3.55 2.15
N ARG A 104 4.79 -2.64 1.37
CA ARG A 104 5.60 -1.51 1.88
C ARG A 104 4.80 -0.52 2.72
N SER A 105 3.48 -0.54 2.65
CA SER A 105 2.60 0.24 3.53
C SER A 105 2.81 -0.07 5.01
N GLY A 106 3.26 -1.31 5.31
CA GLY A 106 3.49 -1.75 6.68
C GLY A 106 2.22 -2.07 7.46
N LEU A 107 1.09 -2.37 6.79
CA LEU A 107 -0.13 -2.86 7.44
C LEU A 107 0.00 -4.37 7.79
N VAL A 108 1.06 -4.71 8.50
CA VAL A 108 1.41 -6.07 8.91
C VAL A 108 1.71 -6.08 10.41
N GLY A 109 0.91 -6.80 11.21
CA GLY A 109 1.12 -6.84 12.65
C GLY A 109 -0.11 -7.22 13.46
N THR A 110 -0.08 -6.84 14.73
CA THR A 110 -1.22 -6.97 15.64
C THR A 110 -2.26 -5.87 15.37
N PRO A 111 -3.50 -6.02 15.86
CA PRO A 111 -4.52 -4.98 15.71
C PRO A 111 -4.05 -3.59 16.15
N GLY A 112 -3.36 -3.47 17.27
CA GLY A 112 -2.82 -2.19 17.75
C GLY A 112 -1.79 -1.58 16.79
N GLN A 113 -0.85 -2.38 16.29
CA GLN A 113 0.16 -1.92 15.33
C GLN A 113 -0.48 -1.48 13.99
N ILE A 114 -1.53 -2.17 13.55
CA ILE A 114 -2.26 -1.80 12.34
C ILE A 114 -3.02 -0.47 12.55
N ALA A 115 -3.71 -0.31 13.69
CA ALA A 115 -4.42 0.93 14.02
C ALA A 115 -3.46 2.14 14.09
N GLU A 116 -2.31 1.98 14.73
CA GLU A 116 -1.25 3.02 14.75
C GLU A 116 -0.79 3.38 13.34
N ARG A 117 -0.56 2.39 12.49
CA ARG A 117 -0.14 2.63 11.09
C ARG A 117 -1.22 3.34 10.27
N ILE A 118 -2.49 3.02 10.48
CA ILE A 118 -3.62 3.71 9.84
C ILE A 118 -3.65 5.18 10.28
N ALA A 119 -3.49 5.46 11.57
CA ALA A 119 -3.41 6.82 12.09
C ALA A 119 -2.24 7.62 11.49
N GLU A 120 -1.08 6.97 11.24
CA GLU A 120 0.04 7.61 10.55
C GLU A 120 -0.30 7.97 9.10
N PHE A 121 -1.05 7.14 8.38
CA PHE A 121 -1.53 7.46 7.02
C PHE A 121 -2.53 8.62 7.04
N GLU A 122 -3.48 8.61 7.97
CA GLU A 122 -4.43 9.71 8.14
C GLU A 122 -3.69 11.03 8.43
N ALA A 123 -2.72 11.02 9.35
CA ALA A 123 -1.93 12.19 9.71
C ALA A 123 -1.11 12.78 8.56
N VAL A 124 -0.83 12.02 7.51
CA VAL A 124 -0.14 12.52 6.30
C VAL A 124 -1.08 12.91 5.16
N GLY A 125 -2.40 12.80 5.37
CA GLY A 125 -3.43 13.25 4.43
C GLY A 125 -3.95 12.14 3.51
N VAL A 126 -3.90 10.89 3.93
CA VAL A 126 -4.56 9.79 3.23
C VAL A 126 -6.01 9.70 3.66
N ASP A 127 -6.92 9.76 2.70
CA ASP A 127 -8.37 9.71 2.93
C ASP A 127 -8.95 8.30 2.74
N LEU A 128 -8.23 7.42 2.02
CA LEU A 128 -8.72 6.11 1.61
C LEU A 128 -7.62 5.05 1.65
N LEU A 129 -7.89 3.90 2.26
CA LEU A 129 -7.09 2.69 2.13
C LEU A 129 -7.82 1.66 1.25
N LEU A 130 -7.21 1.32 0.11
CA LEU A 130 -7.66 0.22 -0.73
C LEU A 130 -6.95 -1.05 -0.28
N LEU A 131 -7.61 -1.88 0.52
CA LEU A 131 -7.00 -3.05 1.13
C LEU A 131 -6.94 -4.23 0.15
N GLN A 132 -5.79 -4.89 0.15
CA GLN A 132 -5.56 -6.18 -0.48
C GLN A 132 -5.23 -7.20 0.62
N CYS A 133 -5.74 -8.41 0.49
CA CYS A 133 -5.49 -9.50 1.42
C CYS A 133 -5.74 -10.87 0.76
N SER A 134 -5.19 -11.93 1.32
CA SER A 134 -5.40 -13.30 0.85
C SER A 134 -5.22 -14.33 1.97
N PRO A 135 -6.18 -15.27 2.15
CA PRO A 135 -7.44 -15.43 1.41
C PRO A 135 -8.37 -14.24 1.68
N GLN A 136 -9.06 -13.76 0.65
CA GLN A 136 -9.70 -12.46 0.70
C GLN A 136 -10.82 -12.37 1.75
N PHE A 137 -11.72 -13.35 1.77
CA PHE A 137 -12.92 -13.30 2.63
C PHE A 137 -12.55 -13.37 4.12
N GLU A 138 -11.74 -14.33 4.50
CA GLU A 138 -11.33 -14.57 5.89
C GLU A 138 -10.49 -13.40 6.45
N GLU A 139 -9.62 -12.84 5.62
CA GLU A 139 -8.79 -11.69 6.03
C GLU A 139 -9.61 -10.39 6.10
N MET A 140 -10.63 -10.22 5.25
CA MET A 140 -11.58 -9.09 5.35
C MET A 140 -12.41 -9.19 6.62
N GLU A 141 -12.94 -10.38 6.96
CA GLU A 141 -13.65 -10.59 8.23
C GLU A 141 -12.76 -10.31 9.43
N ARG A 142 -11.51 -10.77 9.40
CA ARG A 142 -10.53 -10.52 10.46
C ARG A 142 -10.24 -9.02 10.62
N PHE A 143 -10.02 -8.32 9.52
CA PHE A 143 -9.80 -6.87 9.53
C PHE A 143 -11.03 -6.14 10.08
N ALA A 144 -12.22 -6.49 9.61
CA ALA A 144 -13.46 -5.87 10.06
C ALA A 144 -13.70 -6.07 11.56
N ALA A 145 -13.46 -7.29 12.08
CA ALA A 145 -13.68 -7.60 13.48
C ALA A 145 -12.65 -6.95 14.43
N ASN A 146 -11.41 -6.81 14.00
CA ASN A 146 -10.31 -6.42 14.90
C ASN A 146 -9.80 -4.99 14.68
N ILE A 147 -10.02 -4.39 13.50
CA ILE A 147 -9.46 -3.08 13.17
C ILE A 147 -10.54 -2.00 13.11
N ILE A 148 -11.64 -2.22 12.38
CA ILE A 148 -12.67 -1.19 12.22
C ILE A 148 -13.16 -0.63 13.56
N PRO A 149 -13.45 -1.46 14.59
CA PRO A 149 -13.90 -0.94 15.88
C PRO A 149 -12.86 -0.11 16.64
N THR A 150 -11.59 -0.16 16.23
CA THR A 150 -10.50 0.58 16.90
C THR A 150 -10.19 1.91 16.25
N ILE A 151 -10.59 2.10 14.98
CA ILE A 151 -10.30 3.31 14.21
C ILE A 151 -11.53 4.20 14.03
N ASP A 152 -12.73 3.66 14.23
CA ASP A 152 -14.01 4.37 14.18
C ASP A 152 -14.78 4.05 15.49
N PRO A 153 -14.42 4.70 16.62
CA PRO A 153 -15.02 4.44 17.94
C PRO A 153 -16.44 5.02 18.11
#